data_b0e1805fbf30c49d729be06a3df1faf4
#
_entry.id   b0e1805fbf30c49d729be06a3df1faf4
#
_cell.length_a   1.000
_cell.length_b   1.000
_cell.length_c   1.000
_cell.angle_alpha   90.00
_cell.angle_beta   90.00
_cell.angle_gamma   90.00
#
_symmetry.space_group_name_H-M   'P 1'
#
loop_
_entity.id
_entity.type
_entity.pdbx_description
1 polymer ?
#
loop_
_entity_poly.entity_id
_entity_poly.type
_entity_poly.pdbx_seq_one_letter_code
_entity_poly.pdbx_strand_id
1 'polypeptide(L)'
;LNWSVSVMDLEEKLKQSSDLYKTLKEIEEFCNKIWRVPHLPWFTSHDVSHSKEIIYLLGQILLPLENTPKPLDEHELFILLASAYLHDIGMQYLKVEDISVDKLTSDEYEIIRKRHAEESYNIILKRVQKSLDRDDFHLPEIKEEYLPVIAWVSKGHATEFFEETI
;
A
#
# COMPACT_ATOMS: atom_id res chain seq x y z
N LEU A 1 -21.43 5.02 -28.49
CA LEU A 1 -21.92 4.64 -27.16
C LEU A 1 -20.83 4.99 -26.16
N ASN A 2 -20.93 6.19 -25.53
CA ASN A 2 -20.07 6.55 -24.40
C ASN A 2 -20.53 5.76 -23.18
N TRP A 3 -19.83 4.70 -22.87
CA TRP A 3 -19.93 4.05 -21.57
C TRP A 3 -19.15 4.90 -20.57
N SER A 4 -19.79 5.90 -19.97
CA SER A 4 -19.25 6.50 -18.76
C SER A 4 -19.43 5.46 -17.65
N VAL A 5 -18.36 4.74 -17.35
CA VAL A 5 -18.36 3.84 -16.18
C VAL A 5 -18.48 4.73 -14.96
N SER A 6 -19.57 4.60 -14.21
CA SER A 6 -19.70 5.25 -12.92
C SER A 6 -18.65 4.66 -11.98
N VAL A 7 -17.89 5.52 -11.32
CA VAL A 7 -16.86 5.13 -10.37
C VAL A 7 -17.18 5.81 -9.04
N MET A 8 -17.12 5.06 -7.95
CA MET A 8 -17.24 5.62 -6.63
C MET A 8 -15.90 6.24 -6.22
N ASP A 9 -15.89 7.53 -5.89
CA ASP A 9 -14.71 8.17 -5.31
C ASP A 9 -14.61 7.78 -3.83
N LEU A 10 -13.75 6.80 -3.57
CA LEU A 10 -13.58 6.24 -2.23
C LEU A 10 -12.92 7.21 -1.25
N GLU A 11 -11.99 8.05 -1.73
CA GLU A 11 -11.37 9.08 -0.89
C GLU A 11 -12.35 10.18 -0.54
N GLU A 12 -13.18 10.61 -1.50
CA GLU A 12 -14.23 11.60 -1.25
C GLU A 12 -15.25 11.07 -0.22
N LYS A 13 -15.61 9.78 -0.32
CA LYS A 13 -16.50 9.14 0.66
C LYS A 13 -15.87 9.16 2.06
N LEU A 14 -14.56 8.90 2.20
CA LEU A 14 -13.89 8.90 3.50
C LEU A 14 -13.80 10.29 4.14
N LYS A 15 -13.92 11.37 3.37
CA LYS A 15 -13.93 12.75 3.93
C LYS A 15 -15.00 13.00 4.98
N GLN A 16 -16.04 12.18 5.01
CA GLN A 16 -17.06 12.25 6.05
C GLN A 16 -16.48 11.91 7.44
N SER A 17 -15.40 11.15 7.49
CA SER A 17 -14.64 10.84 8.71
C SER A 17 -13.33 11.64 8.72
N SER A 18 -13.37 12.84 9.30
CA SER A 18 -12.26 13.81 9.23
C SER A 18 -10.94 13.27 9.74
N ASP A 19 -10.95 12.50 10.82
CA ASP A 19 -9.73 11.96 11.44
C ASP A 19 -9.10 10.86 10.59
N LEU A 20 -9.92 9.93 10.08
CA LEU A 20 -9.46 8.85 9.21
C LEU A 20 -8.96 9.41 7.88
N TYR A 21 -9.66 10.39 7.32
CA TYR A 21 -9.23 11.05 6.09
C TYR A 21 -7.91 11.80 6.27
N LYS A 22 -7.72 12.50 7.41
CA LYS A 22 -6.45 13.16 7.73
C LYS A 22 -5.31 12.15 7.79
N THR A 23 -5.49 11.04 8.53
CA THR A 23 -4.50 9.97 8.61
C THR A 23 -4.19 9.38 7.23
N LEU A 24 -5.20 9.18 6.38
CA LEU A 24 -5.00 8.72 5.01
C LEU A 24 -4.12 9.68 4.20
N LYS A 25 -4.33 10.99 4.33
CA LYS A 25 -3.50 11.99 3.64
C LYS A 25 -2.06 12.04 4.15
N GLU A 26 -1.84 11.79 5.42
CA GLU A 26 -0.49 11.63 5.99
C GLU A 26 0.20 10.38 5.43
N ILE A 27 -0.55 9.27 5.25
CA ILE A 27 -0.04 8.06 4.58
C ILE A 27 0.30 8.35 3.10
N GLU A 28 -0.57 9.02 2.36
CA GLU A 28 -0.31 9.41 0.97
C GLU A 28 0.96 10.27 0.86
N GLU A 29 1.12 11.26 1.75
CA GLU A 29 2.30 12.12 1.78
C GLU A 29 3.58 11.33 2.10
N PHE A 30 3.50 10.41 3.06
CA PHE A 30 4.58 9.49 3.39
C PHE A 30 4.98 8.65 2.18
N CYS A 31 4.03 8.02 1.48
CA CYS A 31 4.29 7.27 0.26
C CYS A 31 4.91 8.15 -0.82
N ASN A 32 4.41 9.37 -1.02
CA ASN A 32 5.01 10.32 -1.96
C ASN A 32 6.48 10.63 -1.64
N LYS A 33 6.84 10.73 -0.36
CA LYS A 33 8.24 10.99 0.05
C LYS A 33 9.13 9.78 -0.21
N ILE A 34 8.65 8.58 0.13
CA ILE A 34 9.39 7.34 -0.08
C ILE A 34 9.69 7.10 -1.56
N TRP A 35 8.69 7.26 -2.42
CA TRP A 35 8.80 6.97 -3.85
C TRP A 35 9.61 8.02 -4.64
N ARG A 36 9.92 9.19 -4.07
CA ARG A 36 10.80 10.18 -4.72
C ARG A 36 12.24 9.74 -4.86
N VAL A 37 12.68 8.77 -4.08
CA VAL A 37 14.04 8.24 -4.15
C VAL A 37 13.99 6.90 -4.85
N PRO A 38 14.29 6.81 -6.15
CA PRO A 38 14.25 5.57 -6.89
C PRO A 38 15.35 4.64 -6.39
N HIS A 39 14.97 3.61 -5.63
CA HIS A 39 15.92 2.57 -5.23
C HIS A 39 16.01 1.45 -6.26
N LEU A 40 15.03 1.34 -7.15
CA LEU A 40 14.93 0.25 -8.10
C LEU A 40 14.47 0.79 -9.47
N PRO A 41 15.41 1.25 -10.32
CA PRO A 41 15.09 1.92 -11.59
C PRO A 41 14.42 0.99 -12.63
N TRP A 42 14.40 -0.30 -12.40
CA TRP A 42 13.90 -1.31 -13.34
C TRP A 42 12.47 -1.78 -13.05
N PHE A 43 11.87 -1.36 -11.94
CA PHE A 43 10.47 -1.62 -11.69
C PHE A 43 9.59 -0.67 -12.52
N THR A 44 8.50 -1.20 -13.05
CA THR A 44 7.36 -0.37 -13.46
C THR A 44 7.07 0.61 -12.33
N SER A 45 6.79 1.85 -12.68
CA SER A 45 6.67 2.95 -11.71
C SER A 45 5.71 2.57 -10.57
N HIS A 46 6.30 2.09 -9.47
CA HIS A 46 5.59 1.88 -8.21
C HIS A 46 5.66 3.20 -7.45
N ASP A 47 4.85 4.15 -7.88
CA ASP A 47 4.69 5.43 -7.21
C ASP A 47 3.25 5.57 -6.70
N VAL A 48 2.95 6.71 -6.10
CA VAL A 48 1.60 6.98 -5.61
C VAL A 48 0.55 6.92 -6.73
N SER A 49 0.93 7.11 -8.00
CA SER A 49 -0.01 6.98 -9.12
C SER A 49 -0.51 5.54 -9.26
N HIS A 50 0.34 4.55 -9.04
CA HIS A 50 -0.06 3.14 -9.00
C HIS A 50 -1.09 2.87 -7.89
N SER A 51 -0.85 3.37 -6.67
CA SER A 51 -1.83 3.26 -5.58
C SER A 51 -3.16 3.93 -5.93
N LYS A 52 -3.14 5.08 -6.59
CA LYS A 52 -4.35 5.77 -7.05
C LYS A 52 -5.10 5.01 -8.14
N GLU A 53 -4.40 4.34 -9.03
CA GLU A 53 -5.02 3.45 -10.03
C GLU A 53 -5.73 2.28 -9.35
N ILE A 54 -5.09 1.66 -8.34
CA ILE A 54 -5.73 0.60 -7.53
C ILE A 54 -6.99 1.14 -6.85
N ILE A 55 -6.91 2.31 -6.20
CA ILE A 55 -8.06 2.95 -5.53
C ILE A 55 -9.19 3.22 -6.53
N TYR A 56 -8.86 3.70 -7.73
CA TYR A 56 -9.83 3.90 -8.79
C TYR A 56 -10.53 2.59 -9.21
N LEU A 57 -9.77 1.52 -9.41
CA LEU A 57 -10.31 0.19 -9.75
C LEU A 57 -11.19 -0.37 -8.61
N LEU A 58 -10.77 -0.19 -7.36
CA LEU A 58 -11.57 -0.53 -6.19
C LEU A 58 -12.90 0.23 -6.19
N GLY A 59 -12.91 1.51 -6.54
CA GLY A 59 -14.11 2.31 -6.68
C GLY A 59 -15.10 1.78 -7.72
N GLN A 60 -14.61 1.15 -8.80
CA GLN A 60 -15.46 0.47 -9.77
C GLN A 60 -16.03 -0.86 -9.23
N ILE A 61 -15.17 -1.66 -8.59
CA ILE A 61 -15.55 -2.99 -8.07
C ILE A 61 -16.55 -2.87 -6.92
N LEU A 62 -16.39 -1.85 -6.07
CA LEU A 62 -17.18 -1.68 -4.86
C LEU A 62 -18.47 -0.90 -5.08
N LEU A 63 -18.63 -0.23 -6.22
CA LEU A 63 -19.83 0.55 -6.54
C LEU A 63 -21.13 -0.24 -6.35
N PRO A 64 -21.25 -1.52 -6.75
CA PRO A 64 -22.46 -2.30 -6.50
C PRO A 64 -22.79 -2.50 -5.02
N LEU A 65 -21.78 -2.52 -4.14
CA LEU A 65 -21.99 -2.71 -2.70
C LEU A 65 -22.61 -1.48 -2.03
N GLU A 66 -22.43 -0.28 -2.59
CA GLU A 66 -22.96 0.96 -2.03
C GLU A 66 -24.50 0.93 -1.85
N ASN A 67 -25.19 0.22 -2.74
CA ASN A 67 -26.65 0.10 -2.73
C ASN A 67 -27.14 -1.16 -2.01
N THR A 68 -26.27 -1.87 -1.31
CA THR A 68 -26.66 -3.05 -0.52
C THR A 68 -27.07 -2.65 0.91
N PRO A 69 -27.73 -3.53 1.66
CA PRO A 69 -28.05 -3.28 3.07
C PRO A 69 -26.81 -3.15 3.96
N LYS A 70 -25.64 -3.53 3.46
CA LYS A 70 -24.37 -3.49 4.20
C LYS A 70 -23.26 -2.90 3.31
N PRO A 71 -23.27 -1.57 3.07
CA PRO A 71 -22.16 -0.91 2.41
C PRO A 71 -20.91 -0.94 3.31
N LEU A 72 -19.74 -0.66 2.72
CA LEU A 72 -18.51 -0.47 3.51
C LEU A 72 -18.69 0.72 4.46
N ASP A 73 -18.34 0.47 5.73
CA ASP A 73 -18.26 1.54 6.71
C ASP A 73 -16.95 2.35 6.56
N GLU A 74 -16.82 3.42 7.33
CA GLU A 74 -15.66 4.32 7.27
C GLU A 74 -14.36 3.65 7.69
N HIS A 75 -14.41 2.69 8.61
CA HIS A 75 -13.24 1.95 9.09
C HIS A 75 -12.77 0.94 8.07
N GLU A 76 -13.69 0.18 7.48
CA GLU A 76 -13.42 -0.76 6.39
C GLU A 76 -12.84 -0.01 5.18
N LEU A 77 -13.42 1.14 4.85
CA LEU A 77 -12.95 1.99 3.77
C LEU A 77 -11.54 2.53 4.03
N PHE A 78 -11.28 3.03 5.26
CA PHE A 78 -9.96 3.50 5.65
C PHE A 78 -8.90 2.39 5.54
N ILE A 79 -9.19 1.19 6.07
CA ILE A 79 -8.28 0.04 6.00
C ILE A 79 -7.94 -0.28 4.54
N LEU A 80 -8.94 -0.33 3.66
CA LEU A 80 -8.75 -0.63 2.25
C LEU A 80 -7.87 0.40 1.55
N LEU A 81 -8.14 1.69 1.75
CA LEU A 81 -7.38 2.80 1.15
C LEU A 81 -5.94 2.87 1.68
N ALA A 82 -5.78 2.75 3.00
CA ALA A 82 -4.45 2.70 3.62
C ALA A 82 -3.63 1.52 3.10
N SER A 83 -4.26 0.34 2.94
CA SER A 83 -3.60 -0.83 2.37
C SER A 83 -3.19 -0.61 0.92
N ALA A 84 -4.02 0.05 0.10
CA ALA A 84 -3.69 0.38 -1.28
C ALA A 84 -2.48 1.33 -1.40
N TYR A 85 -2.27 2.22 -0.43
CA TYR A 85 -1.07 3.06 -0.40
C TYR A 85 0.17 2.33 0.12
N LEU A 86 0.01 1.41 1.06
CA LEU A 86 1.12 0.80 1.80
C LEU A 86 1.56 -0.58 1.28
N HIS A 87 0.83 -1.20 0.34
CA HIS A 87 1.07 -2.59 -0.05
C HIS A 87 2.47 -2.87 -0.58
N ASP A 88 3.06 -1.92 -1.29
CA ASP A 88 4.37 -2.06 -1.96
C ASP A 88 5.53 -1.35 -1.25
N ILE A 89 5.30 -0.75 -0.06
CA ILE A 89 6.38 -0.03 0.63
C ILE A 89 7.59 -0.90 0.95
N GLY A 90 7.40 -2.20 1.09
CA GLY A 90 8.49 -3.17 1.26
C GLY A 90 9.51 -3.15 0.14
N MET A 91 9.14 -2.76 -1.09
CA MET A 91 10.08 -2.61 -2.19
C MET A 91 11.14 -1.54 -1.93
N GLN A 92 10.79 -0.48 -1.20
CA GLN A 92 11.69 0.61 -0.87
C GLN A 92 12.61 0.32 0.32
N TYR A 93 12.27 -0.69 1.12
CA TYR A 93 12.93 -0.99 2.37
C TYR A 93 13.84 -2.24 2.32
N LEU A 94 13.78 -3.00 1.23
CA LEU A 94 14.68 -4.13 1.05
C LEU A 94 16.10 -3.61 0.82
N LYS A 95 16.95 -3.72 1.85
CA LYS A 95 18.40 -3.66 1.68
C LYS A 95 18.84 -4.97 1.03
N VAL A 96 19.32 -4.89 -0.19
CA VAL A 96 20.25 -5.88 -0.69
C VAL A 96 21.60 -5.43 -0.14
N GLU A 97 22.12 -6.15 0.86
CA GLU A 97 23.35 -5.79 1.56
C GLU A 97 24.47 -5.50 0.55
N ASP A 98 25.05 -4.30 0.66
CA ASP A 98 26.24 -3.85 -0.09
C ASP A 98 26.16 -3.79 -1.63
N ILE A 99 24.97 -3.89 -2.24
CA ILE A 99 24.84 -3.79 -3.69
C ILE A 99 24.32 -2.41 -4.08
N SER A 100 25.08 -1.74 -4.95
CA SER A 100 24.59 -0.56 -5.65
C SER A 100 23.38 -0.94 -6.49
N VAL A 101 22.30 -0.19 -6.41
CA VAL A 101 21.04 -0.41 -7.14
C VAL A 101 21.28 -0.58 -8.66
N ASP A 102 22.31 0.09 -9.17
CA ASP A 102 22.73 0.01 -10.59
C ASP A 102 23.33 -1.36 -10.98
N LYS A 103 23.55 -2.24 -10.02
CA LYS A 103 24.22 -3.54 -10.21
C LYS A 103 23.39 -4.73 -9.77
N LEU A 104 22.10 -4.54 -9.48
CA LEU A 104 21.21 -5.64 -9.14
C LEU A 104 21.16 -6.66 -10.29
N THR A 105 21.43 -7.90 -9.96
CA THR A 105 21.23 -9.03 -10.87
C THR A 105 19.75 -9.37 -11.00
N SER A 106 19.41 -10.11 -12.07
CA SER A 106 18.03 -10.60 -12.27
C SER A 106 17.53 -11.42 -11.07
N ASP A 107 18.40 -12.22 -10.44
CA ASP A 107 18.04 -13.08 -9.32
C ASP A 107 17.77 -12.26 -8.04
N GLU A 108 18.57 -11.24 -7.79
CA GLU A 108 18.36 -10.32 -6.67
C GLU A 108 17.06 -9.53 -6.81
N TYR A 109 16.75 -9.14 -8.04
CA TYR A 109 15.49 -8.51 -8.39
C TYR A 109 14.28 -9.41 -8.07
N GLU A 110 14.35 -10.70 -8.45
CA GLU A 110 13.31 -11.68 -8.12
C GLU A 110 13.17 -11.90 -6.61
N ILE A 111 14.25 -11.87 -5.84
CA ILE A 111 14.21 -11.96 -4.38
C ILE A 111 13.45 -10.77 -3.78
N ILE A 112 13.74 -9.55 -4.24
CA ILE A 112 13.03 -8.35 -3.79
C ILE A 112 11.53 -8.47 -4.09
N ARG A 113 11.21 -8.85 -5.33
CA ARG A 113 9.84 -9.01 -5.77
C ARG A 113 9.07 -10.04 -4.95
N LYS A 114 9.69 -11.16 -4.59
CA LYS A 114 9.04 -12.20 -3.77
C LYS A 114 8.85 -11.78 -2.32
N ARG A 115 9.76 -10.98 -1.79
CA ARG A 115 9.77 -10.62 -0.37
C ARG A 115 9.04 -9.33 -0.04
N HIS A 116 8.75 -8.45 -1.02
CA HIS A 116 8.23 -7.11 -0.74
C HIS A 116 6.92 -7.10 0.05
N ALA A 117 6.03 -8.06 -0.19
CA ALA A 117 4.75 -8.14 0.53
C ALA A 117 4.95 -8.47 2.02
N GLU A 118 5.87 -9.39 2.33
CA GLU A 118 6.25 -9.72 3.71
C GLU A 118 6.94 -8.54 4.38
N GLU A 119 7.81 -7.84 3.67
CA GLU A 119 8.47 -6.64 4.18
C GLU A 119 7.47 -5.50 4.41
N SER A 120 6.52 -5.29 3.49
CA SER A 120 5.43 -4.31 3.71
C SER A 120 4.65 -4.63 4.99
N TYR A 121 4.30 -5.90 5.18
CA TYR A 121 3.63 -6.38 6.39
C TYR A 121 4.44 -6.07 7.65
N ASN A 122 5.74 -6.37 7.66
CA ASN A 122 6.60 -6.13 8.81
C ASN A 122 6.79 -4.64 9.11
N ILE A 123 6.92 -3.81 8.07
CA ILE A 123 7.03 -2.35 8.20
C ILE A 123 5.76 -1.77 8.81
N ILE A 124 4.59 -2.14 8.30
CA ILE A 124 3.29 -1.65 8.80
C ILE A 124 3.13 -2.02 10.27
N LEU A 125 3.52 -3.23 10.68
CA LEU A 125 3.48 -3.66 12.08
C LEU A 125 4.60 -3.07 12.94
N LYS A 126 5.44 -2.17 12.40
CA LYS A 126 6.59 -1.58 13.11
C LYS A 126 7.58 -2.63 13.66
N ARG A 127 7.62 -3.83 13.04
CA ARG A 127 8.52 -4.91 13.45
C ARG A 127 9.95 -4.71 12.96
N VAL A 128 10.16 -3.85 11.97
CA VAL A 128 11.46 -3.56 11.35
C VAL A 128 11.86 -2.13 11.67
N GLN A 129 12.27 -1.87 12.90
CA GLN A 129 12.76 -0.54 13.31
C GLN A 129 14.22 -0.26 12.92
N LYS A 130 14.98 -1.25 12.47
CA LYS A 130 16.44 -1.15 12.33
C LYS A 130 17.01 -1.16 10.92
N SER A 131 16.20 -1.35 9.88
CA SER A 131 16.74 -1.53 8.50
C SER A 131 16.90 -0.24 7.72
N LEU A 132 16.46 0.89 8.25
CA LEU A 132 16.60 2.19 7.60
C LEU A 132 17.53 3.08 8.43
N ASP A 133 18.78 3.19 7.99
CA ASP A 133 19.67 4.31 8.34
C ASP A 133 19.18 5.63 7.72
N ARG A 134 17.87 5.80 7.63
CA ARG A 134 17.21 7.01 7.16
C ARG A 134 16.31 7.50 8.27
N ASP A 135 16.81 8.42 9.06
CA ASP A 135 16.06 9.10 10.13
C ASP A 135 14.80 9.83 9.62
N ASP A 136 14.62 9.93 8.29
CA ASP A 136 13.60 10.77 7.66
C ASP A 136 12.29 10.03 7.31
N PHE A 137 12.22 8.70 7.46
CA PHE A 137 11.06 7.92 7.02
C PHE A 137 10.37 7.19 8.16
N HIS A 138 9.56 7.91 8.91
CA HIS A 138 8.67 7.33 9.89
C HIS A 138 7.27 7.15 9.28
N LEU A 139 6.74 5.93 9.40
CA LEU A 139 5.34 5.67 9.08
C LEU A 139 4.46 6.62 9.90
N PRO A 140 3.43 7.25 9.31
CA PRO A 140 2.48 8.09 10.04
C PRO A 140 1.88 7.38 11.23
N GLU A 141 1.40 8.13 12.19
CA GLU A 141 0.74 7.57 13.36
C GLU A 141 -0.63 7.02 12.98
N ILE A 142 -0.70 5.70 12.84
CA ILE A 142 -1.93 4.94 12.60
C ILE A 142 -2.33 4.31 13.93
N LYS A 143 -3.63 4.39 14.28
CA LYS A 143 -4.14 3.74 15.49
C LYS A 143 -3.82 2.25 15.46
N GLU A 144 -3.33 1.73 16.60
CA GLU A 144 -2.85 0.35 16.72
C GLU A 144 -3.88 -0.71 16.30
N GLU A 145 -5.16 -0.42 16.49
CA GLU A 145 -6.26 -1.33 16.11
C GLU A 145 -6.34 -1.60 14.60
N TYR A 146 -5.89 -0.67 13.74
CA TYR A 146 -5.91 -0.82 12.29
C TYR A 146 -4.66 -1.53 11.74
N LEU A 147 -3.52 -1.38 12.42
CA LEU A 147 -2.23 -1.85 11.90
C LEU A 147 -2.23 -3.33 11.48
N PRO A 148 -2.75 -4.28 12.30
CA PRO A 148 -2.75 -5.69 11.92
C PRO A 148 -3.56 -5.95 10.64
N VAL A 149 -4.73 -5.31 10.52
CA VAL A 149 -5.62 -5.55 9.38
C VAL A 149 -5.05 -4.94 8.12
N ILE A 150 -4.54 -3.69 8.18
CA ILE A 150 -3.86 -3.04 7.05
C ILE A 150 -2.67 -3.88 6.61
N ALA A 151 -1.85 -4.38 7.55
CA ALA A 151 -0.70 -5.21 7.23
C ALA A 151 -1.10 -6.50 6.51
N TRP A 152 -2.13 -7.19 6.98
CA TRP A 152 -2.65 -8.42 6.36
C TRP A 152 -3.23 -8.16 4.97
N VAL A 153 -4.03 -7.12 4.79
CA VAL A 153 -4.59 -6.76 3.48
C VAL A 153 -3.47 -6.39 2.51
N SER A 154 -2.49 -5.62 2.97
CA SER A 154 -1.30 -5.27 2.15
C SER A 154 -0.48 -6.50 1.76
N LYS A 155 -0.30 -7.47 2.65
CA LYS A 155 0.40 -8.72 2.35
C LYS A 155 -0.36 -9.59 1.35
N GLY A 156 -1.69 -9.57 1.41
CA GLY A 156 -2.58 -10.42 0.61
C GLY A 156 -2.54 -10.18 -0.90
N HIS A 157 -1.88 -9.12 -1.39
CA HIS A 157 -1.74 -8.88 -2.83
C HIS A 157 -0.73 -9.83 -3.51
N ALA A 158 0.14 -10.50 -2.76
CA ALA A 158 1.09 -11.47 -3.29
C ALA A 158 0.42 -12.84 -3.46
N THR A 159 0.45 -13.36 -4.69
CA THR A 159 -0.20 -14.64 -5.05
C THR A 159 0.30 -15.85 -4.26
N GLU A 160 1.56 -15.85 -3.85
CA GLU A 160 2.15 -16.92 -3.04
C GLU A 160 1.51 -17.06 -1.64
N PHE A 161 0.84 -16.03 -1.16
CA PHE A 161 0.17 -16.05 0.14
C PHE A 161 -1.10 -16.92 0.15
N PHE A 162 -1.78 -17.04 -0.98
CA PHE A 162 -3.03 -17.81 -1.09
C PHE A 162 -2.80 -19.32 -1.23
N GLU A 163 -1.62 -19.76 -1.66
CA GLU A 163 -1.29 -21.18 -1.81
C GLU A 163 -1.00 -21.86 -0.46
N GLU A 164 -0.51 -21.13 0.53
CA GLU A 164 -0.20 -21.67 1.87
C GLU A 164 -1.41 -21.74 2.81
N THR A 165 -2.56 -21.19 2.43
CA THR A 165 -3.72 -21.01 3.33
C THR A 165 -4.89 -21.95 2.98
N ILE A 166 -4.76 -22.82 1.97
CA ILE A 166 -5.72 -23.84 1.55
C ILE A 166 -5.19 -25.22 1.90
#